data_ecb169426808f0f696683547040d2799
#
_entry.id   ecb169426808f0f696683547040d2799
#
_cell.length_a   1.000
_cell.length_b   1.000
_cell.length_c   1.000
_cell.angle_alpha   90.00
_cell.angle_beta   90.00
_cell.angle_gamma   90.00
#
_symmetry.space_group_name_H-M   'P 1'
#
loop_
_entity.id
_entity.type
_entity.pdbx_description
1 polymer ?
#
loop_
_entity_poly.entity_id
_entity_poly.type
_entity_poly.pdbx_seq_one_letter_code
_entity_poly.pdbx_strand_id
1 'polypeptide(L)'
;GIINYQRDMRKKKLEERHKRETDPWDLAMSKVPALPTEWEHWVDKQAIHYNYIFYDYSRKKQQIGYCSWCEKEVPIKKPKHNKMGKCPCCRHMIQYKAKGRTGRFETAAETAYLLQPCGDDLVIRQFKVKRYYVRGGYKMPKRHIFEERRVIYNSAMESERFYYGLYKNSYSRWIKGDRICYNPYGMYYYDHRDYEGAVYRRNLPYLAHTRLSRTGLTEIIGKLDKLDPEVYLETLKEKPYLEQLAKAGLVMVAKDILGGKWELEIDGSHDFAKALGIDKNQLRRLRKNKGGFQYLAWLKYEKQNKKNYPDCLLKQMEQWQAEPSDLGFILQKMSLVRIRNYLKKQYALSGRPVKELISTWRDYLFMASRLNADIEEELIFKPKDLVAKHDEAVDLCGGKQIVERAEEILKDYPDIDAICRSIQEKYEYGDKQYTIIVPKTVEDILVEGAVLGHCLDRTDIYFGRIQRRESYIVFLRKTEALDSHYYTLEIEPDGTARQKRTTGDKQNADFNKAKRFIMKWQREIQKRLTEEDFILAKESVRLRKKEFKELRETKAKIWHGHLAGKLLVDVLEADLMEAVSSMGEEWEDGNADLPVAA
;
A
#
# COMPACT_ATOMS: atom_id res chain seq x y z
N GLY A 1 4.95 37.70 38.49
CA GLY A 1 3.81 38.27 39.14
C GLY A 1 2.50 37.89 38.46
N ILE A 2 1.81 38.83 37.82
CA ILE A 2 0.43 38.68 37.28
C ILE A 2 0.26 37.52 36.28
N ILE A 3 1.23 37.33 35.38
CA ILE A 3 1.18 36.25 34.36
C ILE A 3 1.21 34.86 35.03
N ASN A 4 2.02 34.68 36.05
CA ASN A 4 2.10 33.40 36.77
C ASN A 4 0.81 33.17 37.56
N TYR A 5 0.29 34.21 38.23
CA TYR A 5 -1.01 34.12 38.93
C TYR A 5 -2.16 33.76 38.00
N GLN A 6 -2.25 34.41 36.83
CA GLN A 6 -3.29 34.07 35.83
C GLN A 6 -3.14 32.66 35.31
N ARG A 7 -1.90 32.17 35.13
CA ARG A 7 -1.64 30.77 34.72
C ARG A 7 -2.08 29.81 35.81
N ASP A 8 -1.76 30.09 37.08
CA ASP A 8 -2.15 29.23 38.20
C ASP A 8 -3.67 29.22 38.42
N MET A 9 -4.34 30.37 38.27
CA MET A 9 -5.78 30.46 38.35
C MET A 9 -6.48 29.72 37.21
N ARG A 10 -5.96 29.80 35.96
CA ARG A 10 -6.48 29.00 34.83
C ARG A 10 -6.28 27.51 35.09
N LYS A 11 -5.15 27.12 35.63
CA LYS A 11 -4.83 25.75 36.00
C LYS A 11 -5.81 25.25 37.05
N LYS A 12 -6.05 26.00 38.12
CA LYS A 12 -6.99 25.64 39.20
C LYS A 12 -8.43 25.50 38.69
N LYS A 13 -8.92 26.43 37.84
CA LYS A 13 -10.23 26.35 37.23
C LYS A 13 -10.37 25.10 36.32
N LEU A 14 -9.32 24.76 35.59
CA LEU A 14 -9.28 23.58 34.76
C LEU A 14 -9.33 22.30 35.61
N GLU A 15 -8.61 22.28 36.73
CA GLU A 15 -8.61 21.22 37.74
C GLU A 15 -10.00 20.99 38.32
N GLU A 16 -10.65 22.07 38.77
CA GLU A 16 -12.00 22.01 39.34
C GLU A 16 -13.06 21.55 38.33
N ARG A 17 -12.93 22.00 37.07
CA ARG A 17 -13.80 21.52 35.99
C ARG A 17 -13.61 20.04 35.73
N HIS A 18 -12.36 19.61 35.58
CA HIS A 18 -12.03 18.19 35.37
C HIS A 18 -12.46 17.31 36.55
N LYS A 19 -12.30 17.78 37.76
CA LYS A 19 -12.78 17.05 38.95
C LYS A 19 -14.28 16.81 38.88
N ARG A 20 -15.08 17.84 38.58
CA ARG A 20 -16.53 17.72 38.42
C ARG A 20 -16.93 16.77 37.28
N GLU A 21 -16.20 16.74 36.18
CA GLU A 21 -16.47 15.87 35.04
C GLU A 21 -16.06 14.42 35.28
N THR A 22 -15.11 14.14 36.19
CA THR A 22 -14.53 12.79 36.39
C THR A 22 -14.96 12.11 37.68
N ASP A 23 -15.47 12.83 38.67
CA ASP A 23 -15.97 12.26 39.93
C ASP A 23 -16.93 11.06 39.74
N PRO A 24 -17.85 11.05 38.72
CA PRO A 24 -18.69 9.89 38.47
C PRO A 24 -17.91 8.65 38.02
N TRP A 25 -16.72 8.82 37.43
CA TRP A 25 -15.88 7.72 36.91
C TRP A 25 -14.90 7.20 37.93
N ASP A 26 -14.55 8.01 38.92
CA ASP A 26 -13.57 7.65 39.94
C ASP A 26 -14.05 6.43 40.76
N LEU A 27 -15.35 6.32 40.98
CA LEU A 27 -15.95 5.15 41.64
C LEU A 27 -15.78 3.86 40.79
N ALA A 28 -15.98 3.95 39.46
CA ALA A 28 -15.78 2.82 38.56
C ALA A 28 -14.28 2.46 38.50
N MET A 29 -13.40 3.45 38.45
CA MET A 29 -11.95 3.24 38.39
C MET A 29 -11.38 2.67 39.69
N SER A 30 -11.97 3.01 40.88
CA SER A 30 -11.54 2.50 42.18
C SER A 30 -11.84 1.00 42.35
N LYS A 31 -12.83 0.46 41.61
CA LYS A 31 -13.17 -0.97 41.62
C LYS A 31 -12.21 -1.82 40.77
N VAL A 32 -11.39 -1.21 39.92
CA VAL A 32 -10.45 -1.95 39.04
C VAL A 32 -9.35 -2.57 39.89
N PRO A 33 -9.17 -3.91 39.83
CA PRO A 33 -8.20 -4.59 40.68
C PRO A 33 -6.76 -4.18 40.40
N ALA A 34 -5.89 -4.37 41.39
CA ALA A 34 -4.47 -4.21 41.23
C ALA A 34 -3.89 -5.15 40.14
N LEU A 35 -2.74 -4.82 39.62
CA LEU A 35 -2.01 -5.70 38.70
C LEU A 35 -1.55 -6.98 39.43
N PRO A 36 -1.59 -8.16 38.79
CA PRO A 36 -1.02 -9.37 39.34
C PRO A 36 0.49 -9.19 39.60
N THR A 37 1.02 -9.78 40.67
CA THR A 37 2.41 -9.70 41.06
C THR A 37 3.37 -10.18 39.95
N GLU A 38 2.94 -11.16 39.15
CA GLU A 38 3.74 -11.69 38.04
C GLU A 38 3.55 -10.96 36.70
N TRP A 39 2.76 -9.88 36.67
CA TRP A 39 2.40 -9.16 35.45
C TRP A 39 3.64 -8.67 34.67
N GLU A 40 4.55 -7.97 35.34
CA GLU A 40 5.74 -7.43 34.69
C GLU A 40 6.66 -8.52 34.15
N HIS A 41 6.84 -9.60 34.93
CA HIS A 41 7.62 -10.76 34.47
C HIS A 41 6.98 -11.43 33.25
N TRP A 42 5.67 -11.59 33.26
CA TRP A 42 4.94 -12.14 32.11
C TRP A 42 5.07 -11.25 30.88
N VAL A 43 4.94 -9.94 31.03
CA VAL A 43 5.14 -8.98 29.92
C VAL A 43 6.52 -9.16 29.30
N ASP A 44 7.55 -9.27 30.11
CA ASP A 44 8.90 -9.41 29.62
C ASP A 44 9.20 -10.74 28.93
N LYS A 45 8.63 -11.82 29.42
CA LYS A 45 8.98 -13.16 28.93
C LYS A 45 7.97 -13.76 27.97
N GLN A 46 6.73 -13.25 27.91
CA GLN A 46 5.67 -13.83 27.08
C GLN A 46 4.95 -12.83 26.18
N ALA A 47 4.71 -11.59 26.62
CA ALA A 47 3.98 -10.63 25.81
C ALA A 47 4.85 -10.07 24.67
N ILE A 48 6.11 -9.71 24.94
CA ILE A 48 7.00 -9.14 23.95
C ILE A 48 7.71 -10.25 23.16
N HIS A 49 7.21 -10.53 21.96
CA HIS A 49 7.75 -11.61 21.10
C HIS A 49 9.01 -11.24 20.32
N TYR A 50 9.29 -9.93 20.15
CA TYR A 50 10.46 -9.47 19.42
C TYR A 50 11.73 -9.63 20.23
N ASN A 51 12.66 -10.45 19.74
CA ASN A 51 13.95 -10.69 20.36
C ASN A 51 15.08 -10.50 19.36
N TYR A 52 16.22 -10.07 19.86
CA TYR A 52 17.36 -9.69 19.04
C TYR A 52 18.62 -10.46 19.43
N ILE A 53 19.51 -10.67 18.46
CA ILE A 53 20.93 -10.92 18.73
C ILE A 53 21.71 -9.70 18.26
N PHE A 54 22.29 -8.98 19.22
CA PHE A 54 23.16 -7.83 18.96
C PHE A 54 24.60 -8.31 18.78
N TYR A 55 25.24 -7.93 17.68
CA TYR A 55 26.60 -8.36 17.35
C TYR A 55 27.42 -7.21 16.75
N ASP A 56 28.75 -7.28 16.91
CA ASP A 56 29.67 -6.38 16.23
C ASP A 56 29.98 -6.95 14.85
N TYR A 57 29.82 -6.10 13.80
CA TYR A 57 30.07 -6.54 12.44
C TYR A 57 31.55 -6.92 12.27
N SER A 58 31.80 -8.11 11.76
CA SER A 58 33.12 -8.62 11.45
C SER A 58 33.06 -9.44 10.15
N ARG A 59 34.16 -9.46 9.38
CA ARG A 59 34.31 -10.33 8.19
C ARG A 59 34.53 -11.81 8.56
N LYS A 60 34.75 -12.14 9.82
CA LYS A 60 34.92 -13.50 10.29
C LYS A 60 33.69 -14.36 10.06
N LYS A 61 33.85 -15.62 9.66
CA LYS A 61 32.74 -16.56 9.43
C LYS A 61 31.93 -16.82 10.71
N GLN A 62 32.59 -16.81 11.88
CA GLN A 62 31.97 -16.99 13.19
C GLN A 62 32.16 -15.73 14.02
N GLN A 63 31.10 -15.26 14.66
CA GLN A 63 31.07 -14.06 15.49
C GLN A 63 30.36 -14.38 16.80
N ILE A 64 30.54 -13.55 17.81
CA ILE A 64 29.80 -13.61 19.07
C ILE A 64 28.74 -12.55 19.07
N GLY A 65 27.50 -12.90 19.45
CA GLY A 65 26.39 -11.97 19.61
C GLY A 65 25.67 -12.18 20.94
N TYR A 66 25.10 -11.12 21.49
CA TYR A 66 24.30 -11.17 22.72
C TYR A 66 22.83 -11.40 22.38
N CYS A 67 22.24 -12.48 22.88
CA CYS A 67 20.83 -12.80 22.70
C CYS A 67 19.99 -12.13 23.79
N SER A 68 19.02 -11.29 23.39
CA SER A 68 18.13 -10.58 24.32
C SER A 68 17.12 -11.48 25.04
N TRP A 69 16.90 -12.70 24.57
CA TRP A 69 15.98 -13.65 25.20
C TRP A 69 16.63 -14.46 26.32
N CYS A 70 17.70 -15.18 26.00
CA CYS A 70 18.39 -16.00 27.00
C CYS A 70 19.48 -15.25 27.77
N GLU A 71 19.70 -13.96 27.43
CA GLU A 71 20.64 -13.05 28.08
C GLU A 71 22.08 -13.57 28.09
N LYS A 72 22.45 -14.40 27.07
CA LYS A 72 23.76 -15.02 26.91
C LYS A 72 24.48 -14.55 25.65
N GLU A 73 25.79 -14.55 25.70
CA GLU A 73 26.62 -14.46 24.52
C GLU A 73 26.63 -15.79 23.79
N VAL A 74 26.39 -15.79 22.50
CA VAL A 74 26.21 -16.97 21.67
C VAL A 74 27.02 -16.88 20.38
N PRO A 75 27.60 -18.00 19.92
CA PRO A 75 28.30 -18.03 18.63
C PRO A 75 27.30 -18.01 17.49
N ILE A 76 27.49 -17.10 16.55
CA ILE A 76 26.63 -16.93 15.38
C ILE A 76 27.44 -17.05 14.08
N LYS A 77 26.86 -17.66 13.05
CA LYS A 77 27.50 -17.85 11.75
C LYS A 77 26.93 -16.93 10.71
N LYS A 78 27.78 -16.11 10.06
CA LYS A 78 27.42 -15.19 8.96
C LYS A 78 26.10 -14.43 9.19
N PRO A 79 25.93 -13.72 10.33
CA PRO A 79 24.69 -12.99 10.58
C PRO A 79 24.51 -11.86 9.57
N LYS A 80 23.28 -11.65 9.12
CA LYS A 80 22.92 -10.51 8.26
C LYS A 80 21.98 -9.58 9.02
N HIS A 81 22.30 -8.28 9.05
CA HIS A 81 21.50 -7.27 9.73
C HIS A 81 20.02 -7.33 9.30
N ASN A 82 19.10 -7.26 10.26
CA ASN A 82 17.63 -7.36 10.10
C ASN A 82 17.11 -8.71 9.57
N LYS A 83 17.93 -9.71 9.35
CA LYS A 83 17.45 -11.06 8.99
C LYS A 83 17.09 -11.86 10.22
N MET A 84 16.03 -12.66 10.07
CA MET A 84 15.57 -13.59 11.09
C MET A 84 16.47 -14.82 11.17
N GLY A 85 16.60 -15.38 12.36
CA GLY A 85 17.32 -16.62 12.62
C GLY A 85 16.89 -17.24 13.94
N LYS A 86 17.54 -18.34 14.32
CA LYS A 86 17.31 -18.99 15.61
C LYS A 86 18.54 -18.82 16.49
N CYS A 87 18.31 -18.48 17.75
CA CYS A 87 19.40 -18.45 18.73
C CYS A 87 20.00 -19.87 18.87
N PRO A 88 21.32 -20.03 18.79
CA PRO A 88 21.97 -21.36 18.98
C PRO A 88 21.74 -21.95 20.36
N CYS A 89 21.59 -21.12 21.40
CA CYS A 89 21.38 -21.53 22.78
C CYS A 89 19.91 -21.83 23.09
N CYS A 90 19.03 -20.81 23.00
CA CYS A 90 17.64 -20.97 23.46
C CYS A 90 16.67 -21.40 22.34
N ARG A 91 17.09 -21.46 21.09
CA ARG A 91 16.30 -21.85 19.92
C ARG A 91 15.15 -20.91 19.56
N HIS A 92 14.96 -19.80 20.28
CA HIS A 92 13.97 -18.79 19.95
C HIS A 92 14.29 -18.12 18.62
N MET A 93 13.22 -17.72 17.92
CA MET A 93 13.32 -16.88 16.74
C MET A 93 13.78 -15.48 17.16
N ILE A 94 14.79 -14.98 16.50
CA ILE A 94 15.42 -13.69 16.77
C ILE A 94 15.70 -12.94 15.47
N GLN A 95 15.87 -11.64 15.58
CA GLN A 95 16.40 -10.82 14.49
C GLN A 95 17.84 -10.41 14.79
N TYR A 96 18.73 -10.59 13.81
CA TYR A 96 20.12 -10.16 13.94
C TYR A 96 20.25 -8.64 13.80
N LYS A 97 20.89 -7.98 14.79
CA LYS A 97 21.13 -6.54 14.82
C LYS A 97 22.62 -6.24 14.91
N ALA A 98 23.23 -5.80 13.81
CA ALA A 98 24.60 -5.30 13.83
C ALA A 98 24.64 -3.96 14.58
N LYS A 99 25.38 -3.87 15.69
CA LYS A 99 25.43 -2.71 16.59
C LYS A 99 25.82 -1.41 15.87
N GLY A 100 26.68 -1.47 14.87
CA GLY A 100 27.08 -0.30 14.08
C GLY A 100 25.99 0.22 13.10
N ARG A 101 24.96 -0.60 12.83
CA ARG A 101 23.84 -0.26 11.93
C ARG A 101 22.52 0.01 12.66
N THR A 102 22.49 -0.16 13.99
CA THR A 102 21.33 0.22 14.80
C THR A 102 21.32 1.74 14.98
N GLY A 103 20.12 2.32 15.07
CA GLY A 103 19.97 3.73 15.43
C GLY A 103 20.40 4.01 16.88
N ARG A 104 20.00 5.16 17.43
CA ARG A 104 20.27 5.51 18.83
C ARG A 104 19.72 4.46 19.80
N PHE A 105 18.63 3.84 19.44
CA PHE A 105 18.00 2.72 20.17
C PHE A 105 17.21 1.80 19.21
N GLU A 106 17.06 0.53 19.60
CA GLU A 106 16.13 -0.43 18.99
C GLU A 106 14.96 -0.63 19.94
N THR A 107 13.76 -0.72 19.40
CA THR A 107 12.54 -0.88 20.19
C THR A 107 11.84 -2.20 19.86
N ALA A 108 11.59 -3.01 20.89
CA ALA A 108 10.61 -4.10 20.82
C ALA A 108 9.34 -3.62 21.50
N ALA A 109 8.24 -3.54 20.76
CA ALA A 109 6.95 -3.06 21.25
C ALA A 109 5.86 -4.08 20.95
N GLU A 110 4.89 -4.19 21.88
CA GLU A 110 3.72 -5.07 21.74
C GLU A 110 2.53 -4.48 22.48
N THR A 111 1.32 -4.92 22.13
CA THR A 111 0.12 -4.70 22.91
C THR A 111 -0.11 -5.89 23.84
N ALA A 112 -0.48 -5.63 25.07
CA ALA A 112 -0.80 -6.67 26.06
C ALA A 112 -2.17 -6.40 26.71
N TYR A 113 -2.92 -7.45 26.95
CA TYR A 113 -4.24 -7.39 27.57
C TYR A 113 -4.29 -8.15 28.87
N LEU A 114 -4.97 -7.56 29.86
CA LEU A 114 -5.28 -8.17 31.14
C LEU A 114 -6.78 -8.09 31.37
N LEU A 115 -7.42 -9.23 31.57
CA LEU A 115 -8.84 -9.34 31.90
C LEU A 115 -8.97 -9.64 33.37
N GLN A 116 -9.79 -8.88 34.10
CA GLN A 116 -10.00 -9.06 35.53
C GLN A 116 -11.49 -8.88 35.87
N PRO A 117 -12.03 -9.62 36.89
CA PRO A 117 -13.33 -9.29 37.46
C PRO A 117 -13.24 -7.94 38.17
N CYS A 118 -14.28 -7.12 38.02
CA CYS A 118 -14.39 -5.78 38.61
C CYS A 118 -15.75 -5.68 39.34
N GLY A 119 -15.87 -6.29 40.52
CA GLY A 119 -17.15 -6.58 41.12
C GLY A 119 -17.94 -7.60 40.31
N ASP A 120 -19.17 -7.26 39.92
CA ASP A 120 -20.01 -8.07 39.02
C ASP A 120 -19.67 -7.84 37.54
N ASP A 121 -18.83 -6.85 37.25
CA ASP A 121 -18.42 -6.44 35.91
C ASP A 121 -17.08 -7.10 35.52
N LEU A 122 -16.75 -6.97 34.24
CA LEU A 122 -15.44 -7.35 33.67
C LEU A 122 -14.69 -6.10 33.24
N VAL A 123 -13.42 -5.99 33.62
CA VAL A 123 -12.52 -4.99 33.02
C VAL A 123 -11.54 -5.65 32.08
N ILE A 124 -11.44 -5.11 30.86
CA ILE A 124 -10.36 -5.37 29.89
C ILE A 124 -9.39 -4.20 29.96
N ARG A 125 -8.15 -4.48 30.30
CA ARG A 125 -7.08 -3.49 30.44
C ARG A 125 -6.10 -3.68 29.30
N GLN A 126 -5.86 -2.62 28.52
CA GLN A 126 -4.94 -2.61 27.39
C GLN A 126 -3.66 -1.86 27.77
N PHE A 127 -2.53 -2.50 27.51
CA PHE A 127 -1.21 -1.96 27.80
C PHE A 127 -0.37 -1.87 26.54
N LYS A 128 0.37 -0.78 26.41
CA LYS A 128 1.47 -0.65 25.48
C LYS A 128 2.75 -1.00 26.20
N VAL A 129 3.40 -2.07 25.77
CA VAL A 129 4.60 -2.60 26.41
C VAL A 129 5.79 -2.48 25.45
N LYS A 130 6.92 -1.93 25.94
CA LYS A 130 8.09 -1.67 25.12
C LYS A 130 9.37 -2.00 25.87
N ARG A 131 10.36 -2.52 25.13
CA ARG A 131 11.77 -2.58 25.55
C ARG A 131 12.61 -1.71 24.64
N TYR A 132 13.39 -0.83 25.23
CA TYR A 132 14.31 0.05 24.52
C TYR A 132 15.74 -0.43 24.75
N TYR A 133 16.41 -0.89 23.70
CA TYR A 133 17.80 -1.30 23.69
C TYR A 133 18.64 -0.12 23.22
N VAL A 134 19.24 0.60 24.17
CA VAL A 134 20.05 1.78 23.88
C VAL A 134 21.40 1.36 23.30
N ARG A 135 21.91 2.06 22.31
CA ARG A 135 23.23 1.82 21.73
C ARG A 135 24.32 1.84 22.81
N GLY A 136 25.12 0.78 22.87
CA GLY A 136 26.14 0.59 23.93
C GLY A 136 25.62 -0.08 25.21
N GLY A 137 24.29 -0.12 25.46
CA GLY A 137 23.67 -0.71 26.65
C GLY A 137 22.67 -1.83 26.37
N TYR A 138 22.88 -2.63 25.34
CA TYR A 138 21.92 -3.67 24.91
C TYR A 138 21.65 -4.79 25.95
N LYS A 139 22.54 -4.97 26.91
CA LYS A 139 22.38 -5.96 27.99
C LYS A 139 21.37 -5.50 29.06
N MET A 140 21.09 -4.20 29.15
CA MET A 140 20.19 -3.61 30.15
C MET A 140 19.12 -2.75 29.46
N PRO A 141 18.09 -3.36 28.83
CA PRO A 141 17.05 -2.61 28.16
C PRO A 141 16.21 -1.80 29.17
N LYS A 142 15.81 -0.59 28.80
CA LYS A 142 14.79 0.17 29.54
C LYS A 142 13.43 -0.40 29.21
N ARG A 143 12.60 -0.62 30.23
CA ARG A 143 11.22 -1.11 30.12
C ARG A 143 10.23 0.03 30.24
N HIS A 144 9.15 -0.07 29.50
CA HIS A 144 8.04 0.86 29.58
C HIS A 144 6.75 0.04 29.42
N ILE A 145 5.98 -0.01 30.50
CA ILE A 145 4.66 -0.64 30.56
C ILE A 145 3.67 0.48 30.87
N PHE A 146 2.80 0.75 29.92
CA PHE A 146 1.87 1.86 30.02
C PHE A 146 0.45 1.38 29.76
N GLU A 147 -0.45 1.56 30.72
CA GLU A 147 -1.86 1.25 30.57
C GLU A 147 -2.55 2.39 29.81
N GLU A 148 -2.99 2.09 28.58
CA GLU A 148 -3.57 3.10 27.69
C GLU A 148 -5.08 3.18 27.78
N ARG A 149 -5.74 2.03 28.03
CA ARG A 149 -7.19 1.90 27.90
C ARG A 149 -7.76 0.88 28.89
N ARG A 150 -8.97 1.15 29.35
CA ARG A 150 -9.82 0.23 30.11
C ARG A 150 -11.20 0.18 29.46
N VAL A 151 -11.74 -1.02 29.35
CA VAL A 151 -13.13 -1.23 28.91
C VAL A 151 -13.81 -2.04 29.99
N ILE A 152 -14.89 -1.50 30.57
CA ILE A 152 -15.66 -2.16 31.61
C ILE A 152 -16.95 -2.66 30.97
N TYR A 153 -17.20 -3.96 31.05
CA TYR A 153 -18.42 -4.62 30.62
C TYR A 153 -19.28 -4.94 31.81
N ASN A 154 -20.51 -4.43 31.80
CA ASN A 154 -21.51 -4.74 32.84
C ASN A 154 -22.17 -6.14 32.63
N SER A 155 -23.07 -6.49 33.49
CA SER A 155 -23.81 -7.76 33.44
C SER A 155 -24.69 -7.93 32.18
N ALA A 156 -25.08 -6.83 31.52
CA ALA A 156 -25.81 -6.84 30.24
C ALA A 156 -24.89 -6.86 29.00
N MET A 157 -23.57 -6.98 29.20
CA MET A 157 -22.54 -6.89 28.15
C MET A 157 -22.50 -5.54 27.46
N GLU A 158 -23.00 -4.48 28.11
CA GLU A 158 -22.76 -3.11 27.65
C GLU A 158 -21.39 -2.66 28.09
N SER A 159 -20.70 -1.90 27.26
CA SER A 159 -19.31 -1.49 27.50
C SER A 159 -19.19 0.00 27.78
N GLU A 160 -18.38 0.35 28.78
CA GLU A 160 -17.90 1.69 29.01
C GLU A 160 -16.39 1.76 28.77
N ARG A 161 -15.97 2.71 27.96
CA ARG A 161 -14.59 2.87 27.55
C ARG A 161 -13.94 4.03 28.27
N PHE A 162 -12.69 3.85 28.68
CA PHE A 162 -11.86 4.86 29.33
C PHE A 162 -10.45 4.79 28.76
N TYR A 163 -9.85 5.96 28.51
CA TYR A 163 -8.45 6.05 28.10
C TYR A 163 -7.66 6.89 29.09
N TYR A 164 -6.35 6.61 29.19
CA TYR A 164 -5.47 7.40 30.05
C TYR A 164 -4.97 8.62 29.29
N GLY A 165 -5.46 9.80 29.65
CA GLY A 165 -5.13 11.07 29.03
C GLY A 165 -3.82 11.64 29.57
N LEU A 166 -2.83 11.84 28.69
CA LEU A 166 -1.59 12.56 28.98
C LEU A 166 -1.72 13.97 28.44
N TYR A 167 -2.10 14.93 29.26
CA TYR A 167 -2.11 16.34 28.87
C TYR A 167 -0.75 17.02 29.17
N LYS A 168 -0.28 17.81 28.22
CA LYS A 168 1.00 18.54 28.30
C LYS A 168 1.17 19.41 29.56
N ASN A 169 0.08 19.70 30.26
CA ASN A 169 0.06 20.69 31.34
C ASN A 169 -0.61 20.22 32.63
N SER A 170 -0.52 18.94 33.01
CA SER A 170 -0.61 18.59 34.41
C SER A 170 -1.51 17.45 34.91
N TYR A 171 -2.48 16.90 34.18
CA TYR A 171 -3.29 15.84 34.81
C TYR A 171 -3.36 14.58 33.95
N SER A 172 -2.57 13.59 34.37
CA SER A 172 -2.70 12.22 33.86
C SER A 172 -3.84 11.55 34.61
N ARG A 173 -4.97 11.30 33.95
CA ARG A 173 -6.14 10.65 34.54
C ARG A 173 -6.92 9.81 33.52
N TRP A 174 -7.80 8.96 34.04
CA TRP A 174 -8.76 8.24 33.21
C TRP A 174 -9.85 9.20 32.71
N ILE A 175 -10.17 9.09 31.41
CA ILE A 175 -11.19 9.91 30.74
C ILE A 175 -12.16 8.97 30.05
N LYS A 176 -13.47 9.17 30.27
CA LYS A 176 -14.51 8.37 29.61
C LYS A 176 -14.60 8.69 28.11
N GLY A 177 -14.74 7.67 27.30
CA GLY A 177 -14.82 7.77 25.84
C GLY A 177 -13.61 7.22 25.12
N ASP A 178 -13.56 7.42 23.81
CA ASP A 178 -12.46 7.00 22.97
C ASP A 178 -11.42 8.11 22.80
N ARG A 179 -10.15 7.72 22.68
CA ARG A 179 -9.06 8.66 22.48
C ARG A 179 -9.15 9.28 21.10
N ILE A 180 -9.26 10.60 21.04
CA ILE A 180 -9.18 11.35 19.80
C ILE A 180 -7.69 11.57 19.47
N CYS A 181 -7.24 11.06 18.34
CA CYS A 181 -5.89 11.28 17.84
C CYS A 181 -5.89 12.38 16.77
N TYR A 182 -4.84 13.19 16.79
CA TYR A 182 -4.61 14.25 15.80
C TYR A 182 -3.55 13.75 14.81
N ASN A 183 -3.89 13.71 13.54
CA ASN A 183 -2.88 13.40 12.54
C ASN A 183 -2.09 14.68 12.13
N PRO A 184 -0.91 14.55 11.53
CA PRO A 184 -0.09 15.70 11.11
C PRO A 184 -0.78 16.62 10.09
N TYR A 185 -1.86 16.15 9.45
CA TYR A 185 -2.64 16.92 8.46
C TYR A 185 -3.87 17.62 9.06
N GLY A 186 -4.00 17.66 10.38
CA GLY A 186 -5.08 18.37 11.07
C GLY A 186 -6.44 17.67 11.09
N MET A 187 -6.53 16.42 10.66
CA MET A 187 -7.77 15.64 10.77
C MET A 187 -7.86 14.90 12.10
N TYR A 188 -9.01 14.99 12.73
CA TYR A 188 -9.34 14.19 13.90
C TYR A 188 -9.75 12.79 13.46
N TYR A 189 -9.23 11.76 14.12
CA TYR A 189 -9.71 10.39 13.98
C TYR A 189 -9.75 9.73 15.36
N TYR A 190 -10.70 8.83 15.55
CA TYR A 190 -10.69 7.96 16.71
C TYR A 190 -9.63 6.89 16.49
N ASP A 191 -8.84 6.59 17.51
CA ASP A 191 -7.84 5.52 17.45
C ASP A 191 -8.56 4.18 17.63
N HIS A 192 -9.25 3.73 16.58
CA HIS A 192 -9.95 2.45 16.50
C HIS A 192 -9.06 1.33 15.96
N ARG A 193 -7.73 1.50 16.03
CA ARG A 193 -6.85 0.43 15.56
C ARG A 193 -7.03 -0.80 16.41
N ASP A 194 -7.46 -1.87 15.75
CA ASP A 194 -7.53 -3.21 16.31
C ASP A 194 -6.10 -3.68 16.59
N TYR A 195 -5.69 -3.58 17.82
CA TYR A 195 -4.38 -4.05 18.24
C TYR A 195 -4.49 -5.48 18.74
N GLU A 196 -4.36 -6.47 17.87
CA GLU A 196 -4.13 -7.83 18.35
C GLU A 196 -2.92 -7.82 19.30
N GLY A 197 -3.14 -8.24 20.53
CA GLY A 197 -2.10 -8.26 21.55
C GLY A 197 -2.02 -9.58 22.30
N ALA A 198 -0.95 -9.77 23.04
CA ALA A 198 -0.80 -10.91 23.92
C ALA A 198 -1.77 -10.79 25.11
N VAL A 199 -2.54 -11.84 25.42
CA VAL A 199 -3.48 -11.84 26.53
C VAL A 199 -2.93 -12.64 27.70
N TYR A 200 -3.00 -12.06 28.92
CA TYR A 200 -2.55 -12.70 30.15
C TYR A 200 -3.48 -13.86 30.54
N ARG A 201 -3.02 -15.09 30.34
CA ARG A 201 -3.84 -16.30 30.45
C ARG A 201 -4.02 -16.80 31.91
N ARG A 202 -3.17 -16.41 32.84
CA ARG A 202 -3.20 -16.90 34.21
C ARG A 202 -4.47 -16.50 34.98
N ASN A 203 -5.14 -15.42 34.55
CA ASN A 203 -6.41 -14.98 35.14
C ASN A 203 -7.64 -15.68 34.56
N LEU A 204 -7.51 -16.44 33.47
CA LEU A 204 -8.67 -17.08 32.83
C LEU A 204 -9.47 -18.02 33.75
N PRO A 205 -8.86 -18.80 34.66
CA PRO A 205 -9.61 -19.63 35.59
C PRO A 205 -10.56 -18.81 36.48
N TYR A 206 -10.18 -17.61 36.90
CA TYR A 206 -11.03 -16.74 37.73
C TYR A 206 -12.22 -16.16 36.97
N LEU A 207 -12.13 -16.11 35.65
CA LEU A 207 -13.18 -15.63 34.76
C LEU A 207 -14.18 -16.73 34.37
N ALA A 208 -13.86 -17.99 34.60
CA ALA A 208 -14.72 -19.13 34.26
C ALA A 208 -16.07 -19.13 35.02
N HIS A 209 -16.13 -18.48 36.16
CA HIS A 209 -17.35 -18.34 36.97
C HIS A 209 -18.15 -17.06 36.67
N THR A 210 -17.62 -16.22 35.78
CA THR A 210 -18.31 -15.02 35.30
C THR A 210 -19.18 -15.30 34.07
N ARG A 211 -19.98 -14.34 33.63
CA ARG A 211 -20.77 -14.47 32.40
C ARG A 211 -19.91 -14.67 31.13
N LEU A 212 -18.61 -14.38 31.20
CA LEU A 212 -17.67 -14.66 30.14
C LEU A 212 -17.57 -16.14 29.78
N SER A 213 -17.89 -17.06 30.67
CA SER A 213 -17.98 -18.50 30.38
C SER A 213 -18.98 -18.83 29.26
N ARG A 214 -19.95 -17.93 29.03
CA ARG A 214 -20.97 -18.06 27.98
C ARG A 214 -20.60 -17.35 26.67
N THR A 215 -19.44 -16.72 26.60
CA THR A 215 -19.03 -15.97 25.41
C THR A 215 -18.04 -16.73 24.51
N GLY A 216 -17.43 -17.81 24.98
CA GLY A 216 -16.35 -18.52 24.29
C GLY A 216 -15.01 -17.76 24.28
N LEU A 217 -14.93 -16.60 24.96
CA LEU A 217 -13.71 -15.77 24.97
C LEU A 217 -12.55 -16.49 25.66
N THR A 218 -12.80 -17.21 26.74
CA THR A 218 -11.76 -17.97 27.47
C THR A 218 -11.17 -19.09 26.62
N GLU A 219 -12.01 -19.76 25.83
CA GLU A 219 -11.60 -20.83 24.92
C GLU A 219 -10.75 -20.31 23.77
N ILE A 220 -11.09 -19.16 23.20
CA ILE A 220 -10.34 -18.58 22.10
C ILE A 220 -9.00 -18.00 22.57
N ILE A 221 -8.97 -17.29 23.69
CA ILE A 221 -7.74 -16.77 24.31
C ILE A 221 -6.79 -17.92 24.66
N GLY A 222 -7.30 -19.04 25.16
CA GLY A 222 -6.51 -20.21 25.50
C GLY A 222 -5.74 -20.81 24.31
N LYS A 223 -6.15 -20.54 23.09
CA LYS A 223 -5.64 -21.17 21.86
C LYS A 223 -4.97 -20.22 20.87
N LEU A 224 -5.20 -18.92 20.94
CA LEU A 224 -4.57 -17.90 20.11
C LEU A 224 -3.43 -17.20 20.86
N ASP A 225 -2.34 -16.90 20.16
CA ASP A 225 -1.21 -16.18 20.76
C ASP A 225 -1.52 -14.69 20.93
N LYS A 226 -2.31 -14.13 20.03
CA LYS A 226 -2.74 -12.73 20.04
C LYS A 226 -4.22 -12.61 19.71
N LEU A 227 -4.89 -11.70 20.40
CA LEU A 227 -6.29 -11.36 20.21
C LEU A 227 -6.53 -9.93 20.72
N ASP A 228 -7.50 -9.22 20.16
CA ASP A 228 -8.15 -8.11 20.83
C ASP A 228 -9.44 -8.62 21.49
N PRO A 229 -9.52 -8.69 22.84
CA PRO A 229 -10.68 -9.23 23.53
C PRO A 229 -11.92 -8.35 23.38
N GLU A 230 -11.76 -7.03 23.20
CA GLU A 230 -12.87 -6.12 22.99
C GLU A 230 -13.50 -6.33 21.61
N VAL A 231 -12.69 -6.39 20.56
CA VAL A 231 -13.16 -6.69 19.20
C VAL A 231 -13.93 -8.02 19.18
N TYR A 232 -13.44 -9.02 19.91
CA TYR A 232 -14.15 -10.29 20.03
C TYR A 232 -15.55 -10.11 20.66
N LEU A 233 -15.67 -9.41 21.78
CA LEU A 233 -16.94 -9.23 22.48
C LEU A 233 -17.93 -8.34 21.69
N GLU A 234 -17.44 -7.30 21.04
CA GLU A 234 -18.29 -6.47 20.19
C GLU A 234 -18.78 -7.24 18.95
N THR A 235 -17.88 -8.00 18.29
CA THR A 235 -18.30 -8.85 17.16
C THR A 235 -19.25 -9.95 17.58
N LEU A 236 -19.10 -10.48 18.80
CA LEU A 236 -20.02 -11.49 19.33
C LEU A 236 -21.46 -10.98 19.45
N LYS A 237 -21.68 -9.69 19.73
CA LYS A 237 -23.02 -9.08 19.79
C LYS A 237 -23.71 -9.14 18.43
N GLU A 238 -22.95 -8.91 17.35
CA GLU A 238 -23.45 -8.95 15.98
C GLU A 238 -23.52 -10.39 15.43
N LYS A 239 -22.56 -11.23 15.84
CA LYS A 239 -22.37 -12.61 15.35
C LYS A 239 -22.34 -13.64 16.49
N PRO A 240 -23.50 -13.96 17.11
CA PRO A 240 -23.56 -14.83 18.31
C PRO A 240 -22.96 -16.23 18.11
N TYR A 241 -22.90 -16.71 16.87
CA TYR A 241 -22.30 -18.01 16.54
C TYR A 241 -20.79 -18.08 16.82
N LEU A 242 -20.10 -16.95 17.04
CA LEU A 242 -18.68 -16.95 17.43
C LEU A 242 -18.43 -17.73 18.70
N GLU A 243 -19.33 -17.66 19.69
CA GLU A 243 -19.25 -18.45 20.89
C GLU A 243 -19.19 -19.95 20.59
N GLN A 244 -20.06 -20.41 19.71
CA GLN A 244 -20.14 -21.81 19.33
C GLN A 244 -18.89 -22.27 18.58
N LEU A 245 -18.35 -21.45 17.67
CA LEU A 245 -17.11 -21.73 16.96
C LEU A 245 -15.91 -21.84 17.91
N ALA A 246 -15.80 -20.91 18.87
CA ALA A 246 -14.75 -20.92 19.89
C ALA A 246 -14.80 -22.20 20.74
N LYS A 247 -15.99 -22.54 21.28
CA LYS A 247 -16.23 -23.75 22.10
C LYS A 247 -16.05 -25.04 21.29
N ALA A 248 -16.44 -25.04 20.00
CA ALA A 248 -16.19 -26.17 19.10
C ALA A 248 -14.71 -26.33 18.71
N GLY A 249 -13.83 -25.41 19.10
CA GLY A 249 -12.40 -25.46 18.81
C GLY A 249 -12.03 -24.99 17.40
N LEU A 250 -12.92 -24.31 16.69
CA LEU A 250 -12.73 -23.72 15.36
C LEU A 250 -12.14 -22.31 15.45
N VAL A 251 -11.11 -22.15 16.29
CA VAL A 251 -10.59 -20.85 16.71
C VAL A 251 -9.99 -20.02 15.57
N MET A 252 -9.39 -20.65 14.55
CA MET A 252 -8.84 -19.92 13.42
C MET A 252 -9.95 -19.45 12.48
N VAL A 253 -11.03 -20.21 12.33
CA VAL A 253 -12.23 -19.77 11.61
C VAL A 253 -12.85 -18.57 12.32
N ALA A 254 -12.99 -18.62 13.65
CA ALA A 254 -13.47 -17.49 14.44
C ALA A 254 -12.53 -16.27 14.30
N LYS A 255 -11.23 -16.47 14.29
CA LYS A 255 -10.24 -15.39 14.09
C LYS A 255 -10.38 -14.73 12.72
N ASP A 256 -10.59 -15.49 11.67
CA ASP A 256 -10.76 -14.96 10.31
C ASP A 256 -12.07 -14.14 10.19
N ILE A 257 -13.14 -14.54 10.92
CA ILE A 257 -14.38 -13.77 11.03
C ILE A 257 -14.16 -12.43 11.75
N LEU A 258 -13.37 -12.43 12.86
CA LEU A 258 -12.99 -11.20 13.57
C LEU A 258 -12.20 -10.24 12.66
N GLY A 259 -11.39 -10.77 11.76
CA GLY A 259 -10.64 -10.00 10.77
C GLY A 259 -11.47 -9.49 9.59
N GLY A 260 -12.80 -9.63 9.62
CA GLY A 260 -13.71 -9.15 8.56
C GLY A 260 -13.57 -9.86 7.21
N LYS A 261 -12.83 -10.96 7.17
CA LYS A 261 -12.52 -11.65 5.90
C LYS A 261 -13.68 -12.45 5.34
N TRP A 262 -14.64 -12.82 6.18
CA TRP A 262 -15.76 -13.69 5.81
C TRP A 262 -16.99 -13.48 6.68
N GLU A 263 -18.15 -13.64 6.09
CA GLU A 263 -19.40 -13.85 6.79
C GLU A 263 -19.82 -15.32 6.65
N LEU A 264 -20.24 -15.91 7.77
CA LEU A 264 -20.76 -17.26 7.79
C LEU A 264 -22.28 -17.17 7.91
N GLU A 265 -22.99 -17.62 6.90
CA GLU A 265 -24.43 -17.82 7.00
C GLU A 265 -24.68 -19.12 7.77
N ILE A 266 -25.05 -18.99 9.04
CA ILE A 266 -25.47 -20.11 9.86
C ILE A 266 -26.99 -20.06 9.93
N ASP A 267 -27.64 -21.02 9.30
CA ASP A 267 -29.11 -21.20 9.24
C ASP A 267 -29.74 -21.63 10.57
N GLY A 268 -29.09 -21.36 11.71
CA GLY A 268 -29.50 -21.81 13.05
C GLY A 268 -29.23 -23.30 13.31
N SER A 269 -28.64 -24.02 12.37
CA SER A 269 -28.27 -25.42 12.56
C SER A 269 -27.03 -25.53 13.46
N HIS A 270 -27.09 -26.45 14.44
CA HIS A 270 -25.93 -26.77 15.29
C HIS A 270 -24.90 -27.69 14.58
N ASP A 271 -25.13 -28.06 13.30
CA ASP A 271 -24.20 -28.88 12.54
C ASP A 271 -23.18 -28.03 11.77
N PHE A 272 -22.05 -27.82 12.43
CA PHE A 272 -20.94 -27.07 11.81
C PHE A 272 -20.41 -27.68 10.52
N ALA A 273 -20.49 -28.99 10.33
CA ALA A 273 -20.04 -29.60 9.09
C ALA A 273 -20.92 -29.14 7.92
N LYS A 274 -22.25 -29.12 8.15
CA LYS A 274 -23.22 -28.61 7.18
C LYS A 274 -23.04 -27.11 6.94
N ALA A 275 -22.99 -26.31 8.00
CA ALA A 275 -22.82 -24.85 7.93
C ALA A 275 -21.53 -24.44 7.20
N LEU A 276 -20.44 -25.20 7.37
CA LEU A 276 -19.16 -24.97 6.69
C LEU A 276 -19.08 -25.64 5.31
N GLY A 277 -20.11 -26.37 4.87
CA GLY A 277 -20.14 -27.04 3.56
C GLY A 277 -19.18 -28.22 3.40
N ILE A 278 -18.72 -28.81 4.51
CA ILE A 278 -17.76 -29.94 4.57
C ILE A 278 -18.39 -31.18 5.21
N ASP A 279 -17.67 -32.30 5.25
CA ASP A 279 -18.09 -33.49 5.97
C ASP A 279 -17.51 -33.57 7.41
N LYS A 280 -17.99 -34.55 8.19
CA LYS A 280 -17.55 -34.73 9.61
C LYS A 280 -16.05 -35.05 9.73
N ASN A 281 -15.47 -35.77 8.77
CA ASN A 281 -14.03 -36.09 8.79
C ASN A 281 -13.21 -34.83 8.46
N GLN A 282 -13.66 -34.05 7.49
CA GLN A 282 -13.07 -32.77 7.13
C GLN A 282 -13.17 -31.75 8.29
N LEU A 283 -14.30 -31.71 8.99
CA LEU A 283 -14.44 -30.88 10.22
C LEU A 283 -13.43 -31.30 11.29
N ARG A 284 -13.20 -32.61 11.48
CA ARG A 284 -12.20 -33.13 12.43
C ARG A 284 -10.79 -32.74 12.02
N ARG A 285 -10.46 -32.79 10.70
CA ARG A 285 -9.19 -32.34 10.15
C ARG A 285 -8.99 -30.83 10.33
N LEU A 286 -10.01 -30.02 10.06
CA LEU A 286 -10.00 -28.56 10.25
C LEU A 286 -9.65 -28.18 11.72
N ARG A 287 -10.30 -28.82 12.67
CA ARG A 287 -10.05 -28.62 14.11
C ARG A 287 -8.65 -29.06 14.53
N LYS A 288 -8.25 -30.30 14.16
CA LYS A 288 -6.94 -30.89 14.50
C LYS A 288 -5.78 -30.03 13.98
N ASN A 289 -5.91 -29.52 12.78
CA ASN A 289 -4.88 -28.72 12.12
C ASN A 289 -4.98 -27.22 12.41
N LYS A 290 -5.92 -26.79 13.26
CA LYS A 290 -6.19 -25.37 13.53
C LYS A 290 -6.26 -24.59 12.20
N GLY A 291 -7.09 -25.07 11.26
CA GLY A 291 -7.25 -24.45 9.95
C GLY A 291 -8.19 -23.24 10.03
N GLY A 292 -7.89 -22.19 9.27
CA GLY A 292 -8.75 -21.04 9.00
C GLY A 292 -9.50 -21.19 7.67
N PHE A 293 -9.92 -20.04 7.09
CA PHE A 293 -10.72 -20.06 5.86
C PHE A 293 -9.98 -20.59 4.64
N GLN A 294 -8.68 -20.32 4.48
CA GLN A 294 -7.91 -20.87 3.38
C GLN A 294 -7.85 -22.40 3.46
N TYR A 295 -7.62 -22.95 4.65
CA TYR A 295 -7.65 -24.40 4.86
C TYR A 295 -9.04 -24.98 4.57
N LEU A 296 -10.10 -24.29 5.02
CA LEU A 296 -11.50 -24.65 4.75
C LEU A 296 -11.82 -24.63 3.25
N ALA A 297 -11.34 -23.63 2.51
CA ALA A 297 -11.51 -23.56 1.05
C ALA A 297 -10.92 -24.79 0.35
N TRP A 298 -9.75 -25.28 0.80
CA TRP A 298 -9.16 -26.52 0.29
C TRP A 298 -9.98 -27.75 0.64
N LEU A 299 -10.55 -27.85 1.84
CA LEU A 299 -11.43 -28.96 2.20
C LEU A 299 -12.71 -28.96 1.36
N LYS A 300 -13.30 -27.80 1.08
CA LYS A 300 -14.44 -27.68 0.16
C LYS A 300 -14.06 -28.13 -1.25
N TYR A 301 -12.88 -27.70 -1.73
CA TYR A 301 -12.36 -28.11 -3.04
C TYR A 301 -12.14 -29.63 -3.12
N GLU A 302 -11.59 -30.26 -2.08
CA GLU A 302 -11.46 -31.72 -1.99
C GLU A 302 -12.82 -32.42 -2.16
N LYS A 303 -13.83 -31.97 -1.42
CA LYS A 303 -15.18 -32.52 -1.45
C LYS A 303 -15.80 -32.41 -2.85
N GLN A 304 -15.73 -31.23 -3.45
CA GLN A 304 -16.29 -30.96 -4.78
C GLN A 304 -15.62 -31.78 -5.88
N ASN A 305 -14.30 -31.96 -5.81
CA ASN A 305 -13.50 -32.62 -6.83
C ASN A 305 -13.15 -34.07 -6.51
N LYS A 306 -13.71 -34.65 -5.42
CA LYS A 306 -13.42 -36.02 -4.96
C LYS A 306 -11.91 -36.27 -4.80
N LYS A 307 -11.17 -35.30 -4.32
CA LYS A 307 -9.72 -35.36 -4.07
C LYS A 307 -9.45 -35.44 -2.57
N ASN A 308 -8.27 -35.91 -2.21
CA ASN A 308 -7.78 -35.93 -0.82
C ASN A 308 -6.33 -35.53 -0.81
N TYR A 309 -5.99 -34.48 -0.08
CA TYR A 309 -4.63 -33.95 0.04
C TYR A 309 -4.08 -34.17 1.46
N PRO A 310 -2.77 -34.37 1.62
CA PRO A 310 -2.15 -34.43 2.94
C PRO A 310 -2.36 -33.12 3.71
N ASP A 311 -2.66 -33.20 5.01
CA ASP A 311 -2.89 -32.03 5.87
C ASP A 311 -1.70 -31.07 5.88
N CYS A 312 -0.47 -31.58 5.83
CA CYS A 312 0.74 -30.76 5.76
C CYS A 312 0.82 -29.92 4.47
N LEU A 313 0.28 -30.41 3.36
CA LEU A 313 0.21 -29.68 2.10
C LEU A 313 -0.83 -28.55 2.19
N LEU A 314 -2.03 -28.84 2.71
CA LEU A 314 -3.07 -27.83 2.92
C LEU A 314 -2.61 -26.75 3.90
N LYS A 315 -1.92 -27.14 4.97
CA LYS A 315 -1.31 -26.19 5.91
C LYS A 315 -0.28 -25.28 5.25
N GLN A 316 0.48 -25.80 4.31
CA GLN A 316 1.44 -25.00 3.55
C GLN A 316 0.75 -24.01 2.61
N MET A 317 -0.35 -24.42 1.96
CA MET A 317 -1.17 -23.52 1.14
C MET A 317 -1.77 -22.40 1.98
N GLU A 318 -2.31 -22.73 3.15
CA GLU A 318 -2.81 -21.73 4.10
C GLU A 318 -1.72 -20.74 4.54
N GLN A 319 -0.50 -21.21 4.89
CA GLN A 319 0.63 -20.35 5.23
C GLN A 319 1.03 -19.41 4.08
N TRP A 320 0.84 -19.83 2.84
CA TRP A 320 1.07 -19.03 1.64
C TRP A 320 -0.11 -18.14 1.27
N GLN A 321 -1.21 -18.22 2.04
CA GLN A 321 -2.47 -17.54 1.75
C GLN A 321 -2.99 -17.85 0.33
N ALA A 322 -2.79 -19.08 -0.12
CA ALA A 322 -3.18 -19.57 -1.42
C ALA A 322 -4.47 -20.38 -1.32
N GLU A 323 -5.49 -20.00 -2.07
CA GLU A 323 -6.76 -20.69 -2.17
C GLU A 323 -6.89 -21.47 -3.50
N PRO A 324 -7.81 -22.44 -3.60
CA PRO A 324 -8.07 -23.13 -4.87
C PRO A 324 -8.43 -22.16 -6.01
N SER A 325 -9.17 -21.09 -5.72
CA SER A 325 -9.55 -20.03 -6.66
C SER A 325 -8.35 -19.28 -7.24
N ASP A 326 -7.30 -19.09 -6.44
CA ASP A 326 -6.07 -18.43 -6.89
C ASP A 326 -5.33 -19.24 -7.96
N LEU A 327 -5.43 -20.55 -7.89
CA LEU A 327 -4.75 -21.46 -8.80
C LEU A 327 -5.60 -21.85 -10.03
N GLY A 328 -6.94 -21.71 -9.95
CA GLY A 328 -7.88 -21.86 -11.06
C GLY A 328 -7.55 -23.02 -12.01
N PHE A 329 -7.33 -22.70 -13.30
CA PHE A 329 -7.01 -23.69 -14.34
C PHE A 329 -5.64 -24.37 -14.15
N ILE A 330 -4.71 -23.81 -13.36
CA ILE A 330 -3.42 -24.44 -13.07
C ILE A 330 -3.62 -25.78 -12.35
N LEU A 331 -4.64 -25.85 -11.47
CA LEU A 331 -5.02 -27.09 -10.78
C LEU A 331 -5.61 -28.16 -11.69
N GLN A 332 -6.10 -27.78 -12.87
CA GLN A 332 -6.59 -28.73 -13.87
C GLN A 332 -5.44 -29.42 -14.59
N LYS A 333 -4.32 -28.72 -14.80
CA LYS A 333 -3.14 -29.21 -15.52
C LYS A 333 -2.05 -29.79 -14.64
N MET A 334 -1.97 -29.36 -13.37
CA MET A 334 -0.93 -29.80 -12.45
C MET A 334 -1.47 -30.26 -11.10
N SER A 335 -0.86 -31.33 -10.55
CA SER A 335 -1.14 -31.72 -9.16
C SER A 335 -0.64 -30.66 -8.17
N LEU A 336 -1.34 -30.49 -7.04
CA LEU A 336 -1.00 -29.52 -6.02
C LEU A 336 0.43 -29.70 -5.47
N VAL A 337 0.94 -30.94 -5.45
CA VAL A 337 2.34 -31.23 -5.05
C VAL A 337 3.33 -30.65 -6.04
N ARG A 338 3.07 -30.80 -7.35
CA ARG A 338 3.95 -30.21 -8.40
C ARG A 338 3.90 -28.69 -8.36
N ILE A 339 2.72 -28.08 -8.15
CA ILE A 339 2.53 -26.63 -7.97
C ILE A 339 3.36 -26.13 -6.77
N ARG A 340 3.23 -26.77 -5.61
CA ARG A 340 4.02 -26.45 -4.42
C ARG A 340 5.52 -26.47 -4.72
N ASN A 341 6.01 -27.50 -5.37
CA ASN A 341 7.43 -27.67 -5.66
C ASN A 341 7.94 -26.60 -6.64
N TYR A 342 7.12 -26.25 -7.64
CA TYR A 342 7.42 -25.17 -8.56
C TYR A 342 7.50 -23.82 -7.85
N LEU A 343 6.49 -23.45 -7.07
CA LEU A 343 6.45 -22.19 -6.31
C LEU A 343 7.60 -22.08 -5.32
N LYS A 344 8.03 -23.19 -4.67
CA LYS A 344 9.23 -23.19 -3.82
C LYS A 344 10.50 -22.85 -4.59
N LYS A 345 10.64 -23.35 -5.83
CA LYS A 345 11.79 -23.01 -6.69
C LYS A 345 11.76 -21.54 -7.08
N GLN A 346 10.60 -21.02 -7.48
CA GLN A 346 10.43 -19.61 -7.86
C GLN A 346 10.68 -18.66 -6.68
N TYR A 347 10.22 -19.02 -5.47
CA TYR A 347 10.54 -18.29 -4.25
C TYR A 347 12.05 -18.26 -3.96
N ALA A 348 12.74 -19.39 -4.15
CA ALA A 348 14.19 -19.46 -3.95
C ALA A 348 14.98 -18.61 -4.96
N LEU A 349 14.49 -18.48 -6.19
CA LEU A 349 15.08 -17.66 -7.25
C LEU A 349 14.83 -16.16 -7.03
N SER A 350 13.58 -15.77 -6.84
CA SER A 350 13.17 -14.35 -6.83
C SER A 350 13.14 -13.70 -5.44
N GLY A 351 12.97 -14.50 -4.38
CA GLY A 351 12.71 -14.00 -3.02
C GLY A 351 11.32 -13.37 -2.82
N ARG A 352 10.45 -13.35 -3.85
CA ARG A 352 9.09 -12.79 -3.78
C ARG A 352 8.15 -13.69 -2.98
N PRO A 353 7.18 -13.14 -2.22
CA PRO A 353 6.17 -13.93 -1.52
C PRO A 353 5.43 -14.88 -2.46
N VAL A 354 5.10 -16.10 -1.99
CA VAL A 354 4.47 -17.12 -2.84
C VAL A 354 3.10 -16.68 -3.36
N LYS A 355 2.34 -15.92 -2.57
CA LYS A 355 1.06 -15.36 -3.02
C LYS A 355 1.24 -14.44 -4.24
N GLU A 356 2.24 -13.60 -4.22
CA GLU A 356 2.60 -12.73 -5.35
C GLU A 356 3.03 -13.56 -6.57
N LEU A 357 3.84 -14.61 -6.35
CA LEU A 357 4.24 -15.51 -7.43
C LEU A 357 3.07 -16.24 -8.09
N ILE A 358 2.02 -16.57 -7.34
CA ILE A 358 0.80 -17.17 -7.91
C ILE A 358 0.09 -16.16 -8.83
N SER A 359 -0.06 -14.91 -8.40
CA SER A 359 -0.61 -13.85 -9.25
C SER A 359 0.24 -13.65 -10.50
N THR A 360 1.55 -13.49 -10.33
CA THR A 360 2.51 -13.35 -11.45
C THR A 360 2.38 -14.53 -12.45
N TRP A 361 2.21 -15.77 -11.96
CA TRP A 361 2.05 -16.93 -12.82
C TRP A 361 0.76 -16.89 -13.63
N ARG A 362 -0.34 -16.53 -13.01
CA ARG A 362 -1.63 -16.38 -13.69
C ARG A 362 -1.58 -15.28 -14.75
N ASP A 363 -1.02 -14.12 -14.40
CA ASP A 363 -0.90 -12.98 -15.29
C ASP A 363 0.01 -13.31 -16.48
N TYR A 364 1.14 -13.99 -16.23
CA TYR A 364 2.01 -14.49 -17.30
C TYR A 364 1.26 -15.42 -18.27
N LEU A 365 0.52 -16.41 -17.75
CA LEU A 365 -0.20 -17.36 -18.61
C LEU A 365 -1.32 -16.70 -19.40
N PHE A 366 -1.98 -15.70 -18.82
CA PHE A 366 -2.95 -14.88 -19.53
C PHE A 366 -2.31 -14.11 -20.68
N MET A 367 -1.18 -13.45 -20.44
CA MET A 367 -0.45 -12.72 -21.47
C MET A 367 0.13 -13.65 -22.54
N ALA A 368 0.70 -14.78 -22.15
CA ALA A 368 1.21 -15.78 -23.09
C ALA A 368 0.10 -16.27 -24.05
N SER A 369 -1.10 -16.50 -23.53
CA SER A 369 -2.27 -16.84 -24.35
C SER A 369 -2.63 -15.73 -25.34
N ARG A 370 -2.60 -14.46 -24.92
CA ARG A 370 -2.84 -13.31 -25.83
C ARG A 370 -1.77 -13.16 -26.91
N LEU A 371 -0.55 -13.58 -26.63
CA LEU A 371 0.56 -13.60 -27.59
C LEU A 371 0.52 -14.84 -28.51
N ASN A 372 -0.56 -15.64 -28.45
CA ASN A 372 -0.73 -16.89 -29.19
C ASN A 372 0.35 -17.95 -28.86
N ALA A 373 0.96 -17.89 -27.68
CA ALA A 373 1.86 -18.93 -27.23
C ALA A 373 1.07 -20.17 -26.80
N ASP A 374 1.59 -21.35 -27.10
CA ASP A 374 0.94 -22.62 -26.71
C ASP A 374 1.11 -22.89 -25.23
N ILE A 375 0.11 -22.49 -24.43
CA ILE A 375 0.10 -22.71 -22.98
C ILE A 375 -0.08 -24.19 -22.60
N GLU A 376 -0.28 -25.12 -23.56
CA GLU A 376 -0.23 -26.57 -23.31
C GLU A 376 1.22 -27.07 -23.22
N GLU A 377 2.16 -26.37 -23.82
CA GLU A 377 3.58 -26.72 -23.75
C GLU A 377 4.14 -26.47 -22.33
N GLU A 378 4.79 -27.51 -21.76
CA GLU A 378 5.28 -27.47 -20.37
C GLU A 378 6.28 -26.32 -20.11
N LEU A 379 7.12 -25.96 -21.09
CA LEU A 379 8.10 -24.89 -20.94
C LEU A 379 7.45 -23.50 -20.88
N ILE A 380 6.34 -23.30 -21.59
CA ILE A 380 5.53 -22.09 -21.56
C ILE A 380 4.68 -22.07 -20.30
N PHE A 381 3.99 -23.18 -20.01
CA PHE A 381 3.13 -23.26 -18.82
C PHE A 381 3.90 -23.11 -17.50
N LYS A 382 5.13 -23.64 -17.44
CA LYS A 382 5.98 -23.67 -16.25
C LYS A 382 7.40 -23.21 -16.56
N PRO A 383 7.61 -21.90 -16.81
CA PRO A 383 8.92 -21.38 -17.17
C PRO A 383 9.94 -21.57 -16.04
N LYS A 384 11.23 -21.69 -16.40
CA LYS A 384 12.32 -21.87 -15.43
C LYS A 384 12.44 -20.67 -14.49
N ASP A 385 12.31 -19.46 -15.03
CA ASP A 385 12.26 -18.18 -14.30
C ASP A 385 10.94 -17.48 -14.64
N LEU A 386 10.00 -17.56 -13.72
CA LEU A 386 8.66 -17.03 -13.90
C LEU A 386 8.64 -15.50 -13.99
N VAL A 387 9.44 -14.84 -13.16
CA VAL A 387 9.45 -13.37 -13.09
C VAL A 387 10.03 -12.79 -14.38
N ALA A 388 11.17 -13.32 -14.84
CA ALA A 388 11.78 -12.86 -16.08
C ALA A 388 10.85 -13.07 -17.30
N LYS A 389 10.16 -14.23 -17.36
CA LYS A 389 9.21 -14.51 -18.45
C LYS A 389 7.93 -13.70 -18.37
N HIS A 390 7.47 -13.38 -17.17
CA HIS A 390 6.37 -12.44 -16.99
C HIS A 390 6.73 -11.04 -17.50
N ASP A 391 7.91 -10.53 -17.12
CA ASP A 391 8.35 -9.18 -17.52
C ASP A 391 8.53 -9.11 -19.04
N GLU A 392 9.11 -10.14 -19.68
CA GLU A 392 9.17 -10.27 -21.14
C GLU A 392 7.77 -10.27 -21.80
N ALA A 393 6.81 -10.98 -21.22
CA ALA A 393 5.44 -11.02 -21.74
C ALA A 393 4.71 -9.68 -21.57
N VAL A 394 4.99 -8.93 -20.53
CA VAL A 394 4.46 -7.56 -20.32
C VAL A 394 4.94 -6.66 -21.44
N ASP A 395 6.26 -6.68 -21.75
CA ASP A 395 6.84 -5.85 -22.80
C ASP A 395 6.25 -6.20 -24.17
N LEU A 396 6.15 -7.50 -24.49
CA LEU A 396 5.58 -7.95 -25.76
C LEU A 396 4.08 -7.62 -25.89
N CYS A 397 3.30 -7.78 -24.83
CA CYS A 397 1.88 -7.40 -24.82
C CYS A 397 1.70 -5.89 -24.96
N GLY A 398 2.55 -5.10 -24.34
CA GLY A 398 2.55 -3.65 -24.46
C GLY A 398 2.79 -3.22 -25.91
N GLY A 399 3.81 -3.77 -26.57
CA GLY A 399 4.08 -3.52 -27.98
C GLY A 399 2.91 -3.90 -28.89
N LYS A 400 2.32 -5.09 -28.70
CA LYS A 400 1.16 -5.53 -29.48
C LYS A 400 -0.08 -4.63 -29.30
N GLN A 401 -0.34 -4.16 -28.10
CA GLN A 401 -1.45 -3.22 -27.83
C GLN A 401 -1.27 -1.90 -28.57
N ILE A 402 -0.02 -1.39 -28.65
CA ILE A 402 0.29 -0.17 -29.39
C ILE A 402 0.02 -0.37 -30.89
N VAL A 403 0.44 -1.48 -31.48
CA VAL A 403 0.18 -1.80 -32.90
C VAL A 403 -1.32 -1.92 -33.17
N GLU A 404 -2.06 -2.72 -32.37
CA GLU A 404 -3.50 -2.86 -32.50
C GLU A 404 -4.21 -1.49 -32.41
N ARG A 405 -3.80 -0.64 -31.47
CA ARG A 405 -4.37 0.70 -31.31
C ARG A 405 -4.04 1.64 -32.47
N ALA A 406 -2.83 1.55 -33.01
CA ALA A 406 -2.44 2.31 -34.21
C ALA A 406 -3.28 1.93 -35.42
N GLU A 407 -3.53 0.61 -35.64
CA GLU A 407 -4.39 0.13 -36.70
C GLU A 407 -5.83 0.64 -36.56
N GLU A 408 -6.38 0.67 -35.33
CA GLU A 408 -7.71 1.26 -35.08
C GLU A 408 -7.76 2.75 -35.43
N ILE A 409 -6.77 3.52 -35.00
CA ILE A 409 -6.69 4.96 -35.27
C ILE A 409 -6.57 5.22 -36.78
N LEU A 410 -5.75 4.45 -37.49
CA LEU A 410 -5.57 4.61 -38.93
C LEU A 410 -6.82 4.22 -39.77
N LYS A 411 -7.78 3.43 -39.21
CA LYS A 411 -9.09 3.23 -39.86
C LYS A 411 -9.93 4.49 -39.85
N ASP A 412 -9.90 5.25 -38.75
CA ASP A 412 -10.70 6.48 -38.61
C ASP A 412 -9.97 7.72 -39.17
N TYR A 413 -8.63 7.70 -39.17
CA TYR A 413 -7.75 8.80 -39.55
C TYR A 413 -6.62 8.31 -40.46
N PRO A 414 -6.91 7.96 -41.73
CA PRO A 414 -5.99 7.21 -42.61
C PRO A 414 -4.77 8.01 -43.11
N ASP A 415 -4.80 9.34 -43.09
CA ASP A 415 -3.74 10.16 -43.66
C ASP A 415 -2.66 10.59 -42.69
N ILE A 416 -2.78 10.24 -41.39
CA ILE A 416 -1.88 10.73 -40.32
C ILE A 416 -0.41 10.43 -40.64
N ASP A 417 -0.08 9.20 -40.99
CA ASP A 417 1.31 8.81 -41.30
C ASP A 417 1.87 9.55 -42.51
N ALA A 418 1.03 9.81 -43.51
CA ALA A 418 1.40 10.59 -44.69
C ALA A 418 1.63 12.07 -44.33
N ILE A 419 0.73 12.63 -43.51
CA ILE A 419 0.84 14.01 -42.99
C ILE A 419 2.12 14.16 -42.19
N CYS A 420 2.37 13.26 -41.21
CA CYS A 420 3.57 13.29 -40.39
C CYS A 420 4.85 13.28 -41.23
N ARG A 421 4.94 12.41 -42.23
CA ARG A 421 6.08 12.36 -43.14
C ARG A 421 6.22 13.64 -43.99
N SER A 422 5.11 14.22 -44.42
CA SER A 422 5.12 15.41 -45.26
C SER A 422 5.61 16.68 -44.57
N ILE A 423 5.49 16.72 -43.24
CA ILE A 423 5.86 17.90 -42.46
C ILE A 423 7.27 17.81 -41.82
N GLN A 424 7.98 16.68 -41.94
CA GLN A 424 9.30 16.50 -41.33
C GLN A 424 10.30 17.58 -41.69
N GLU A 425 10.52 17.82 -42.99
CA GLU A 425 11.47 18.81 -43.47
C GLU A 425 11.14 20.24 -43.02
N LYS A 426 9.85 20.52 -42.78
CA LYS A 426 9.41 21.85 -42.32
C LYS A 426 9.72 22.08 -40.86
N TYR A 427 9.42 21.08 -39.97
CA TYR A 427 9.41 21.28 -38.52
C TYR A 427 10.64 20.68 -37.81
N GLU A 428 11.35 19.73 -38.39
CA GLU A 428 12.58 19.20 -37.75
C GLU A 428 13.68 20.24 -37.74
N TYR A 429 14.27 20.43 -36.56
CA TYR A 429 15.41 21.32 -36.36
C TYR A 429 16.14 20.93 -35.08
N GLY A 430 17.46 21.03 -35.11
CA GLY A 430 18.30 20.74 -33.96
C GLY A 430 19.47 21.70 -33.81
N ASP A 431 19.91 21.88 -32.58
CA ASP A 431 21.18 22.52 -32.28
C ASP A 431 22.02 21.61 -31.35
N LYS A 432 23.08 22.16 -30.75
CA LYS A 432 23.98 21.38 -29.87
C LYS A 432 23.30 20.86 -28.60
N GLN A 433 22.16 21.42 -28.18
CA GLN A 433 21.52 21.10 -26.90
C GLN A 433 20.22 20.37 -27.10
N TYR A 434 19.39 20.77 -28.07
CA TYR A 434 18.05 20.23 -28.27
C TYR A 434 17.75 19.97 -29.75
N THR A 435 16.81 19.03 -29.95
CA THR A 435 16.34 18.67 -31.30
C THR A 435 14.83 18.47 -31.25
N ILE A 436 14.11 19.05 -32.22
CA ILE A 436 12.69 18.73 -32.50
C ILE A 436 12.65 17.61 -33.54
N ILE A 437 11.94 16.54 -33.22
CA ILE A 437 11.71 15.38 -34.10
C ILE A 437 10.21 15.30 -34.37
N VAL A 438 9.85 15.08 -35.63
CA VAL A 438 8.48 14.81 -36.05
C VAL A 438 8.26 13.29 -36.05
N PRO A 439 7.19 12.75 -35.41
CA PRO A 439 6.87 11.34 -35.50
C PRO A 439 6.61 10.92 -36.95
N LYS A 440 6.95 9.68 -37.30
CA LYS A 440 6.74 9.15 -38.65
C LYS A 440 5.45 8.41 -38.80
N THR A 441 4.94 7.87 -37.69
CA THR A 441 3.78 6.99 -37.66
C THR A 441 2.91 7.29 -36.41
N VAL A 442 1.66 6.82 -36.47
CA VAL A 442 0.78 6.80 -35.29
C VAL A 442 1.39 6.02 -34.13
N GLU A 443 2.11 4.93 -34.42
CA GLU A 443 2.79 4.13 -33.39
C GLU A 443 3.81 4.96 -32.60
N ASP A 444 4.60 5.82 -33.27
CA ASP A 444 5.58 6.68 -32.60
C ASP A 444 4.89 7.61 -31.58
N ILE A 445 3.70 8.15 -31.93
CA ILE A 445 2.91 9.01 -31.05
C ILE A 445 2.38 8.24 -29.85
N LEU A 446 1.89 7.02 -30.08
CA LEU A 446 1.38 6.14 -29.01
C LEU A 446 2.49 5.70 -28.04
N VAL A 447 3.66 5.34 -28.57
CA VAL A 447 4.85 5.00 -27.76
C VAL A 447 5.26 6.19 -26.89
N GLU A 448 5.29 7.40 -27.45
CA GLU A 448 5.59 8.62 -26.68
C GLU A 448 4.60 8.82 -25.52
N GLY A 449 3.29 8.68 -25.80
CA GLY A 449 2.23 8.78 -24.81
C GLY A 449 2.38 7.74 -23.69
N ALA A 450 2.65 6.49 -24.04
CA ALA A 450 2.81 5.39 -23.09
C ALA A 450 4.05 5.59 -22.19
N VAL A 451 5.19 5.97 -22.78
CA VAL A 451 6.44 6.15 -22.03
C VAL A 451 6.39 7.36 -21.09
N LEU A 452 5.84 8.48 -21.54
CA LEU A 452 5.71 9.68 -20.75
C LEU A 452 4.47 9.69 -19.86
N GLY A 453 3.55 8.74 -20.04
CA GLY A 453 2.34 8.58 -19.21
C GLY A 453 1.35 9.73 -19.35
N HIS A 454 1.21 10.29 -20.56
CA HIS A 454 0.19 11.27 -20.86
C HIS A 454 -0.89 10.76 -21.83
N CYS A 455 -1.92 11.57 -22.08
CA CYS A 455 -3.18 11.12 -22.69
C CYS A 455 -3.12 10.83 -24.21
N LEU A 456 -1.96 10.94 -24.87
CA LEU A 456 -1.81 10.65 -26.30
C LEU A 456 -2.22 9.22 -26.70
N ASP A 457 -2.03 8.27 -25.80
CA ASP A 457 -2.42 6.85 -25.98
C ASP A 457 -3.90 6.58 -25.66
N ARG A 458 -4.62 7.54 -25.05
CA ARG A 458 -5.97 7.35 -24.47
C ARG A 458 -7.08 8.16 -25.12
N THR A 459 -6.76 9.12 -26.01
CA THR A 459 -7.75 9.99 -26.63
C THR A 459 -7.46 10.19 -28.11
N ASP A 460 -8.51 10.24 -28.92
CA ASP A 460 -8.43 10.43 -30.37
C ASP A 460 -8.39 11.90 -30.80
N ILE A 461 -8.52 12.82 -29.85
CA ILE A 461 -8.58 14.27 -30.12
C ILE A 461 -7.38 14.74 -30.94
N TYR A 462 -6.18 14.32 -30.59
CA TYR A 462 -4.94 14.71 -31.28
C TYR A 462 -4.87 14.14 -32.69
N PHE A 463 -5.28 12.88 -32.89
CA PHE A 463 -5.30 12.24 -34.20
C PHE A 463 -6.29 12.92 -35.14
N GLY A 464 -7.50 13.26 -34.64
CA GLY A 464 -8.46 14.05 -35.40
C GLY A 464 -7.95 15.44 -35.77
N ARG A 465 -7.16 16.10 -34.93
CA ARG A 465 -6.53 17.39 -35.22
C ARG A 465 -5.44 17.25 -36.28
N ILE A 466 -4.59 16.21 -36.19
CA ILE A 466 -3.56 15.94 -37.21
C ILE A 466 -4.23 15.67 -38.56
N GLN A 467 -5.25 14.83 -38.62
CA GLN A 467 -6.00 14.52 -39.85
C GLN A 467 -6.55 15.77 -40.53
N ARG A 468 -7.05 16.73 -39.75
CA ARG A 468 -7.54 18.03 -40.26
C ARG A 468 -6.44 19.07 -40.45
N ARG A 469 -5.20 18.72 -40.20
CA ARG A 469 -4.03 19.65 -40.22
C ARG A 469 -4.23 20.87 -39.30
N GLU A 470 -5.00 20.69 -38.22
CA GLU A 470 -5.27 21.71 -37.22
C GLU A 470 -4.08 21.90 -36.27
N SER A 471 -3.50 20.80 -35.80
CA SER A 471 -2.27 20.78 -35.02
C SER A 471 -1.48 19.51 -35.27
N TYR A 472 -0.20 19.54 -34.91
CA TYR A 472 0.73 18.42 -35.07
C TYR A 472 1.38 18.08 -33.72
N ILE A 473 1.79 16.83 -33.56
CA ILE A 473 2.61 16.39 -32.44
C ILE A 473 4.07 16.36 -32.87
N VAL A 474 4.95 16.94 -32.05
CA VAL A 474 6.40 16.86 -32.24
C VAL A 474 7.09 16.56 -30.91
N PHE A 475 8.27 15.95 -30.98
CA PHE A 475 9.04 15.53 -29.82
C PHE A 475 10.25 16.44 -29.63
N LEU A 476 10.37 17.04 -28.45
CA LEU A 476 11.58 17.72 -28.05
C LEU A 476 12.51 16.70 -27.37
N ARG A 477 13.72 16.58 -27.85
CA ARG A 477 14.78 15.70 -27.35
C ARG A 477 16.01 16.52 -26.96
N LYS A 478 16.83 15.95 -26.07
CA LYS A 478 18.19 16.41 -25.87
C LYS A 478 19.04 15.86 -27.01
N THR A 479 19.84 16.69 -27.68
CA THR A 479 20.63 16.28 -28.86
C THR A 479 21.64 15.16 -28.55
N GLU A 480 22.14 15.12 -27.30
CA GLU A 480 23.04 14.06 -26.82
C GLU A 480 22.32 12.70 -26.55
N ALA A 481 20.97 12.67 -26.53
CA ALA A 481 20.18 11.51 -26.18
C ALA A 481 18.83 11.49 -26.92
N LEU A 482 18.90 11.36 -28.26
CA LEU A 482 17.73 11.44 -29.16
C LEU A 482 16.70 10.33 -28.90
N ASP A 483 17.14 9.16 -28.42
CA ASP A 483 16.27 8.03 -28.08
C ASP A 483 15.58 8.19 -26.73
N SER A 484 15.97 9.18 -25.93
CA SER A 484 15.37 9.43 -24.62
C SER A 484 14.20 10.39 -24.72
N HIS A 485 13.02 9.94 -24.29
CA HIS A 485 11.81 10.77 -24.23
C HIS A 485 12.02 11.94 -23.25
N TYR A 486 11.68 13.16 -23.67
CA TYR A 486 11.89 14.35 -22.85
C TYR A 486 10.65 15.22 -22.74
N TYR A 487 10.21 15.88 -23.84
CA TYR A 487 8.94 16.60 -23.90
C TYR A 487 8.20 16.29 -25.19
N THR A 488 6.86 16.25 -25.08
CA THR A 488 5.96 16.25 -26.22
C THR A 488 5.35 17.63 -26.36
N LEU A 489 5.30 18.15 -27.57
CA LEU A 489 4.67 19.42 -27.93
C LEU A 489 3.52 19.17 -28.89
N GLU A 490 2.35 19.80 -28.64
CA GLU A 490 1.32 20.00 -29.66
C GLU A 490 1.55 21.37 -30.27
N ILE A 491 1.71 21.43 -31.59
CA ILE A 491 2.03 22.66 -32.32
C ILE A 491 0.98 22.97 -33.38
N GLU A 492 0.70 24.25 -33.60
CA GLU A 492 -0.09 24.73 -34.73
C GLU A 492 0.79 24.82 -36.01
N PRO A 493 0.17 24.94 -37.20
CA PRO A 493 0.94 24.99 -38.45
C PRO A 493 1.96 26.14 -38.56
N ASP A 494 1.81 27.22 -37.79
CA ASP A 494 2.79 28.31 -37.70
C ASP A 494 3.91 28.06 -36.69
N GLY A 495 3.87 26.94 -35.96
CA GLY A 495 4.82 26.60 -34.92
C GLY A 495 4.43 27.13 -33.52
N THR A 496 3.25 27.71 -33.36
CA THR A 496 2.70 28.01 -32.04
C THR A 496 2.55 26.72 -31.22
N ALA A 497 3.17 26.63 -30.04
CA ALA A 497 2.99 25.48 -29.17
C ALA A 497 1.73 25.64 -28.34
N ARG A 498 0.73 24.77 -28.57
CA ARG A 498 -0.53 24.70 -27.79
C ARG A 498 -0.30 24.08 -26.42
N GLN A 499 0.46 22.99 -26.37
CA GLN A 499 0.76 22.23 -25.16
C GLN A 499 2.23 21.78 -25.16
N LYS A 500 2.75 21.63 -23.95
CA LYS A 500 4.13 21.18 -23.72
C LYS A 500 4.21 20.38 -22.42
N ARG A 501 4.36 19.07 -22.53
CA ARG A 501 4.28 18.15 -21.39
C ARG A 501 5.40 17.13 -21.39
N THR A 502 5.80 16.73 -20.19
CA THR A 502 6.72 15.62 -19.93
C THR A 502 6.03 14.60 -19.03
N THR A 503 6.76 13.68 -18.44
CA THR A 503 6.26 12.54 -17.68
C THR A 503 5.11 12.91 -16.72
N GLY A 504 3.96 12.25 -16.89
CA GLY A 504 2.75 12.44 -16.08
C GLY A 504 2.13 13.82 -16.21
N ASP A 505 2.11 14.40 -17.41
CA ASP A 505 1.57 15.72 -17.74
C ASP A 505 2.21 16.89 -16.99
N LYS A 506 3.45 16.73 -16.50
CA LYS A 506 4.18 17.76 -15.76
C LYS A 506 4.93 18.70 -16.68
N GLN A 507 5.36 19.80 -16.10
CA GLN A 507 6.42 20.66 -16.62
C GLN A 507 7.49 20.78 -15.54
N ASN A 508 8.73 20.49 -15.90
CA ASN A 508 9.85 20.62 -14.98
C ASN A 508 10.48 22.01 -15.10
N ALA A 509 11.16 22.46 -14.06
CA ALA A 509 11.86 23.75 -14.04
C ALA A 509 12.93 23.87 -15.14
N ASP A 510 13.46 22.76 -15.64
CA ASP A 510 14.44 22.72 -16.71
C ASP A 510 13.87 23.12 -18.09
N PHE A 511 12.54 23.10 -18.27
CA PHE A 511 11.90 23.56 -19.50
C PHE A 511 12.26 25.02 -19.83
N ASN A 512 12.49 25.86 -18.82
CA ASN A 512 12.94 27.23 -19.05
C ASN A 512 14.23 27.33 -19.87
N LYS A 513 15.10 26.32 -19.79
CA LYS A 513 16.31 26.24 -20.64
C LYS A 513 15.95 25.91 -22.09
N ALA A 514 14.99 25.04 -22.31
CA ALA A 514 14.49 24.67 -23.63
C ALA A 514 13.65 25.78 -24.30
N LYS A 515 13.06 26.68 -23.51
CA LYS A 515 12.22 27.77 -24.03
C LYS A 515 12.94 28.63 -25.08
N ARG A 516 14.21 28.99 -24.82
CA ARG A 516 15.04 29.75 -25.79
C ARG A 516 15.26 28.97 -27.10
N PHE A 517 15.48 27.66 -26.99
CA PHE A 517 15.60 26.81 -28.16
C PHE A 517 14.30 26.74 -28.94
N ILE A 518 13.14 26.61 -28.30
CA ILE A 518 11.83 26.58 -28.96
C ILE A 518 11.59 27.90 -29.73
N MET A 519 11.87 29.05 -29.14
CA MET A 519 11.75 30.34 -29.81
C MET A 519 12.69 30.45 -31.04
N LYS A 520 13.92 29.92 -30.96
CA LYS A 520 14.84 29.84 -32.09
C LYS A 520 14.29 28.89 -33.14
N TRP A 521 13.81 27.72 -32.76
CA TRP A 521 13.17 26.76 -33.65
C TRP A 521 11.96 27.39 -34.37
N GLN A 522 11.10 28.10 -33.69
CA GLN A 522 9.97 28.81 -34.29
C GLN A 522 10.42 29.79 -35.39
N ARG A 523 11.47 30.55 -35.13
CA ARG A 523 12.05 31.47 -36.16
C ARG A 523 12.61 30.73 -37.36
N GLU A 524 13.25 29.61 -37.17
CA GLU A 524 13.87 28.83 -38.25
C GLU A 524 12.82 28.14 -39.13
N ILE A 525 11.76 27.59 -38.52
CA ILE A 525 10.67 26.97 -39.31
C ILE A 525 9.87 27.99 -40.10
N GLN A 526 9.67 29.22 -39.61
CA GLN A 526 9.01 30.30 -40.36
C GLN A 526 9.61 30.51 -41.77
N LYS A 527 10.90 30.26 -41.92
CA LYS A 527 11.59 30.36 -43.22
C LYS A 527 11.24 29.24 -44.21
N ARG A 528 10.60 28.17 -43.72
CA ARG A 528 10.26 26.96 -44.49
C ARG A 528 8.75 26.80 -44.66
N LEU A 529 7.94 27.60 -43.96
CA LEU A 529 6.50 27.54 -44.06
C LEU A 529 5.99 28.15 -45.33
N THR A 530 4.93 27.60 -45.89
CA THR A 530 4.26 28.05 -47.12
C THR A 530 3.03 28.88 -46.79
N GLU A 531 2.45 29.55 -47.83
CA GLU A 531 1.20 30.29 -47.67
C GLU A 531 0.05 29.38 -47.19
N GLU A 532 0.03 28.11 -47.61
CA GLU A 532 -0.93 27.11 -47.16
C GLU A 532 -0.81 26.89 -45.64
N ASP A 533 0.40 26.78 -45.08
CA ASP A 533 0.65 26.60 -43.66
C ASP A 533 0.11 27.78 -42.83
N PHE A 534 0.24 29.02 -43.34
CA PHE A 534 -0.34 30.20 -42.67
C PHE A 534 -1.87 30.28 -42.76
N ILE A 535 -2.48 29.77 -43.84
CA ILE A 535 -3.93 29.64 -43.92
C ILE A 535 -4.42 28.62 -42.91
N LEU A 536 -3.80 27.45 -42.82
CA LEU A 536 -4.09 26.42 -41.82
C LEU A 536 -3.90 26.94 -40.41
N ALA A 537 -2.86 27.73 -40.15
CA ALA A 537 -2.64 28.33 -38.84
C ALA A 537 -3.73 29.29 -38.42
N LYS A 538 -4.24 30.12 -39.32
CA LYS A 538 -5.40 31.02 -39.05
C LYS A 538 -6.65 30.22 -38.66
N GLU A 539 -6.91 29.12 -39.33
CA GLU A 539 -8.05 28.26 -39.01
C GLU A 539 -7.83 27.55 -37.67
N SER A 540 -6.61 27.06 -37.41
CA SER A 540 -6.20 26.47 -36.14
C SER A 540 -6.46 27.42 -34.96
N VAL A 541 -6.03 28.68 -35.05
CA VAL A 541 -6.29 29.72 -34.05
C VAL A 541 -7.77 29.95 -33.84
N ARG A 542 -8.57 29.99 -34.93
CA ARG A 542 -10.04 30.13 -34.85
C ARG A 542 -10.67 28.99 -34.05
N LEU A 543 -10.28 27.75 -34.36
CA LEU A 543 -10.77 26.55 -33.67
C LEU A 543 -10.36 26.54 -32.21
N ARG A 544 -9.10 26.85 -31.89
CA ARG A 544 -8.60 26.99 -30.53
C ARG A 544 -9.36 28.01 -29.70
N LYS A 545 -9.63 29.21 -30.28
CA LYS A 545 -10.41 30.23 -29.57
C LYS A 545 -11.83 29.77 -29.30
N LYS A 546 -12.46 29.03 -30.22
CA LYS A 546 -13.77 28.44 -30.04
C LYS A 546 -13.76 27.42 -28.91
N GLU A 547 -12.79 26.49 -28.91
CA GLU A 547 -12.60 25.48 -27.86
C GLU A 547 -12.41 26.13 -26.48
N PHE A 548 -11.55 27.13 -26.38
CA PHE A 548 -11.30 27.84 -25.11
C PHE A 548 -12.58 28.55 -24.59
N LYS A 549 -13.39 29.10 -25.48
CA LYS A 549 -14.69 29.69 -25.13
C LYS A 549 -15.64 28.62 -24.54
N GLU A 550 -15.77 27.49 -25.22
CA GLU A 550 -16.60 26.36 -24.76
C GLU A 550 -16.13 25.80 -23.41
N LEU A 551 -14.81 25.65 -23.22
CA LEU A 551 -14.23 25.21 -21.97
C LEU A 551 -14.45 26.17 -20.80
N ARG A 552 -14.49 27.50 -21.06
CA ARG A 552 -14.84 28.50 -20.05
C ARG A 552 -16.34 28.46 -19.69
N GLU A 553 -17.21 28.30 -20.68
CA GLU A 553 -18.65 28.20 -20.47
C GLU A 553 -19.03 26.96 -19.66
N THR A 554 -18.41 25.81 -19.99
CA THR A 554 -18.63 24.52 -19.29
C THR A 554 -17.92 24.41 -17.97
N LYS A 555 -16.95 25.30 -17.67
CA LYS A 555 -16.05 25.22 -16.47
C LYS A 555 -15.42 23.86 -16.31
N ALA A 556 -14.99 23.26 -17.43
CA ALA A 556 -14.38 21.94 -17.45
C ALA A 556 -13.15 21.90 -16.54
N LYS A 557 -13.10 20.91 -15.63
CA LYS A 557 -12.01 20.71 -14.69
C LYS A 557 -11.24 19.45 -15.02
N ILE A 558 -9.94 19.44 -14.69
CA ILE A 558 -9.10 18.26 -14.77
C ILE A 558 -9.44 17.34 -13.59
N TRP A 559 -9.75 16.07 -13.85
CA TRP A 559 -10.22 15.12 -12.84
C TRP A 559 -9.10 14.31 -12.18
N HIS A 560 -7.98 14.12 -12.86
CA HIS A 560 -6.89 13.23 -12.43
C HIS A 560 -5.51 13.90 -12.55
N GLY A 561 -4.51 13.33 -11.89
CA GLY A 561 -3.14 13.78 -11.94
C GLY A 561 -2.84 14.99 -11.04
N HIS A 562 -1.66 15.56 -11.20
CA HIS A 562 -1.16 16.67 -10.37
C HIS A 562 -1.87 18.00 -10.63
N LEU A 563 -2.60 18.11 -11.74
CA LEU A 563 -3.40 19.27 -12.13
C LEU A 563 -4.89 19.14 -11.74
N ALA A 564 -5.27 18.05 -11.06
CA ALA A 564 -6.65 17.80 -10.67
C ALA A 564 -7.27 18.98 -9.92
N GLY A 565 -8.51 19.33 -10.30
CA GLY A 565 -9.29 20.43 -9.73
C GLY A 565 -9.08 21.80 -10.40
N LYS A 566 -8.03 21.97 -11.22
CA LYS A 566 -7.84 23.19 -12.01
C LYS A 566 -8.80 23.23 -13.20
N LEU A 567 -9.15 24.44 -13.65
CA LEU A 567 -9.88 24.61 -14.89
C LEU A 567 -8.97 24.23 -16.07
N LEU A 568 -9.52 23.43 -16.98
CA LEU A 568 -8.74 22.95 -18.13
C LEU A 568 -8.28 24.09 -19.02
N VAL A 569 -9.13 25.10 -19.23
CA VAL A 569 -8.79 26.26 -20.06
C VAL A 569 -7.63 27.07 -19.49
N ASP A 570 -7.56 27.27 -18.16
CA ASP A 570 -6.46 28.03 -17.54
C ASP A 570 -5.10 27.32 -17.73
N VAL A 571 -5.13 25.98 -17.70
CA VAL A 571 -3.94 25.16 -17.91
C VAL A 571 -3.47 25.20 -19.36
N LEU A 572 -4.41 25.14 -20.31
CA LEU A 572 -4.10 25.23 -21.75
C LEU A 572 -3.59 26.62 -22.14
N GLU A 573 -4.16 27.70 -21.57
CA GLU A 573 -3.67 29.05 -21.79
C GLU A 573 -2.27 29.29 -21.23
N ALA A 574 -1.98 28.72 -20.05
CA ALA A 574 -0.64 28.79 -19.46
C ALA A 574 0.42 28.01 -20.29
N ASP A 575 -0.02 27.01 -21.06
CA ASP A 575 0.86 26.25 -21.94
C ASP A 575 1.17 26.94 -23.26
N LEU A 576 0.32 27.84 -23.70
CA LEU A 576 0.42 28.46 -25.01
C LEU A 576 1.75 29.24 -25.17
N MET A 577 2.44 28.98 -26.27
CA MET A 577 3.60 29.75 -26.71
C MET A 577 3.39 30.12 -28.19
N GLU A 578 2.92 31.33 -28.41
CA GLU A 578 2.68 31.82 -29.77
C GLU A 578 3.97 31.94 -30.58
N ALA A 579 3.87 31.64 -31.86
CA ALA A 579 5.00 31.82 -32.77
C ALA A 579 5.35 33.31 -32.88
N VAL A 580 6.63 33.62 -32.90
CA VAL A 580 7.11 34.99 -33.07
C VAL A 580 6.79 35.43 -34.50
N SER A 581 5.87 36.40 -34.66
CA SER A 581 5.55 36.97 -35.94
C SER A 581 6.81 37.56 -36.63
N SER A 582 7.01 37.27 -37.90
CA SER A 582 8.13 37.76 -38.67
C SER A 582 8.12 39.27 -38.95
N MET A 583 7.14 39.99 -38.40
CA MET A 583 7.05 41.46 -38.48
C MET A 583 7.14 42.06 -37.08
N GLY A 584 8.32 42.51 -36.70
CA GLY A 584 8.50 43.46 -35.61
C GLY A 584 9.36 42.97 -34.46
N GLU A 585 10.46 43.71 -34.30
CA GLU A 585 11.35 43.86 -33.15
C GLU A 585 12.57 42.92 -33.06
N GLU A 586 13.70 43.47 -33.58
CA GLU A 586 15.04 43.15 -33.15
C GLU A 586 15.17 43.41 -31.65
N TRP A 587 15.23 42.35 -30.87
CA TRP A 587 15.66 42.45 -29.48
C TRP A 587 17.18 42.37 -29.44
N GLU A 588 17.80 43.50 -29.12
CA GLU A 588 19.22 43.58 -28.80
C GLU A 588 19.59 42.61 -27.68
N ASP A 589 20.71 41.93 -27.84
CA ASP A 589 21.35 41.13 -26.78
C ASP A 589 21.79 42.03 -25.64
N GLY A 590 20.89 42.27 -24.72
CA GLY A 590 21.09 43.00 -23.47
C GLY A 590 21.00 42.08 -22.28
N ASN A 591 22.13 41.83 -21.67
CA ASN A 591 22.34 41.26 -20.35
C ASN A 591 21.40 41.94 -19.33
N ALA A 592 20.36 41.24 -18.86
CA ALA A 592 19.57 41.70 -17.72
C ALA A 592 19.20 40.52 -16.83
N ASP A 593 19.90 40.45 -15.72
CA ASP A 593 19.49 39.72 -14.53
C ASP A 593 18.09 40.17 -14.12
N LEU A 594 17.13 39.25 -14.09
CA LEU A 594 15.82 39.49 -13.50
C LEU A 594 15.72 38.77 -12.16
N PRO A 595 15.15 39.40 -11.11
CA PRO A 595 15.14 38.89 -9.76
C PRO A 595 14.21 37.70 -9.60
N VAL A 596 14.67 36.77 -8.78
CA VAL A 596 13.89 35.64 -8.26
C VAL A 596 12.79 36.21 -7.36
N ALA A 597 11.54 36.07 -7.76
CA ALA A 597 10.39 36.26 -6.88
C ALA A 597 10.06 34.95 -6.17
N ALA A 598 9.87 35.01 -4.87
CA ALA A 598 9.71 33.97 -3.87
C ALA A 598 8.48 33.07 -4.08
#